data_88b658bae26c6ad5866fac1cbad41e9e
#
_entry.id   88b658bae26c6ad5866fac1cbad41e9e
#
_cell.length_a   1.000
_cell.length_b   1.000
_cell.length_c   1.000
_cell.angle_alpha   90.00
_cell.angle_beta   90.00
_cell.angle_gamma   90.00
#
_symmetry.space_group_name_H-M   'P 1'
#
loop_
_entity.id
_entity.type
_entity.pdbx_description
1 polymer ?
#
loop_
_entity_poly.entity_id
_entity_poly.type
_entity_poly.pdbx_seq_one_letter_code
_entity_poly.pdbx_strand_id
1 'polypeptide(L)'
;MNEGLIPNRYAKALYDFASEQNAAEGVYAETQRLAASYTLQNDLAKAVENPFLSVADKENLLLAASGAAPTGCLGKFFKLVFSRGRESMLPSMALAYGKMYREANNIAQVAITTASPLPKEAMAKIKDSVQSYLSGKKLEYTEAVDASLIGGFTVKVDSKLLDASISNELRKLRLKLLSNK
;
A
#
# COMPACT_ATOMS: atom_id res chain seq x y z
N MET A 1 13.22 -12.29 14.17
CA MET A 1 13.55 -10.85 14.13
C MET A 1 14.18 -10.36 12.82
N ASN A 2 14.10 -11.12 11.73
CA ASN A 2 14.63 -10.71 10.40
C ASN A 2 13.53 -10.60 9.33
N GLU A 3 12.27 -10.46 9.75
CA GLU A 3 11.10 -10.50 8.84
C GLU A 3 11.08 -9.35 7.83
N GLY A 4 11.71 -8.21 8.12
CA GLY A 4 11.80 -7.09 7.19
C GLY A 4 13.04 -7.07 6.29
N LEU A 5 14.12 -7.76 6.66
CA LEU A 5 15.41 -7.68 5.96
C LEU A 5 15.38 -8.39 4.60
N ILE A 6 14.78 -9.58 4.56
CA ILE A 6 14.67 -10.37 3.34
C ILE A 6 13.74 -9.72 2.31
N PRO A 7 12.48 -9.33 2.67
CA PRO A 7 11.60 -8.62 1.74
C PRO A 7 12.23 -7.35 1.15
N ASN A 8 12.90 -6.54 1.97
CA ASN A 8 13.55 -5.33 1.50
C ASN A 8 14.70 -5.60 0.52
N ARG A 9 15.51 -6.65 0.74
CA ARG A 9 16.58 -7.03 -0.21
C ARG A 9 16.04 -7.48 -1.56
N TYR A 10 14.94 -8.27 -1.55
CA TYR A 10 14.29 -8.72 -2.77
C TYR A 10 13.59 -7.57 -3.49
N ALA A 11 12.91 -6.69 -2.77
CA ALA A 11 12.29 -5.50 -3.31
C ALA A 11 13.32 -4.57 -3.96
N LYS A 12 14.49 -4.38 -3.32
CA LYS A 12 15.58 -3.59 -3.88
C LYS A 12 16.11 -4.20 -5.17
N ALA A 13 16.38 -5.50 -5.19
CA ALA A 13 16.84 -6.19 -6.39
C ALA A 13 15.82 -6.09 -7.54
N LEU A 14 14.52 -6.19 -7.24
CA LEU A 14 13.46 -6.00 -8.23
C LEU A 14 13.41 -4.56 -8.73
N TYR A 15 13.59 -3.58 -7.84
CA TYR A 15 13.60 -2.16 -8.20
C TYR A 15 14.78 -1.82 -9.10
N ASP A 16 15.99 -2.26 -8.74
CA ASP A 16 17.20 -2.04 -9.52
C ASP A 16 17.04 -2.68 -10.93
N PHE A 17 16.58 -3.93 -11.01
CA PHE A 17 16.31 -4.63 -12.26
C PHE A 17 15.22 -3.97 -13.12
N ALA A 18 14.13 -3.51 -12.51
CA ALA A 18 13.06 -2.83 -13.21
C ALA A 18 13.51 -1.43 -13.70
N SER A 19 14.37 -0.76 -12.96
CA SER A 19 14.92 0.55 -13.31
C SER A 19 15.88 0.44 -14.51
N GLU A 20 16.73 -0.58 -14.56
CA GLU A 20 17.61 -0.86 -15.72
C GLU A 20 16.82 -1.11 -17.02
N GLN A 21 15.61 -1.65 -16.90
CA GLN A 21 14.73 -1.92 -18.05
C GLN A 21 13.72 -0.80 -18.33
N ASN A 22 13.78 0.32 -17.62
CA ASN A 22 12.81 1.42 -17.69
C ASN A 22 11.35 0.94 -17.46
N ALA A 23 11.17 -0.11 -16.68
CA ALA A 23 9.88 -0.74 -16.38
C ALA A 23 9.40 -0.50 -14.94
N ALA A 24 10.08 0.34 -14.16
CA ALA A 24 9.84 0.51 -12.73
C ALA A 24 8.39 0.96 -12.41
N GLU A 25 7.81 1.83 -13.24
CA GLU A 25 6.42 2.29 -13.09
C GLU A 25 5.42 1.16 -13.37
N GLY A 26 5.65 0.37 -14.42
CA GLY A 26 4.82 -0.79 -14.74
C GLY A 26 4.83 -1.82 -13.62
N VAL A 27 6.02 -2.15 -13.13
CA VAL A 27 6.19 -3.08 -11.99
C VAL A 27 5.54 -2.52 -10.70
N TYR A 28 5.59 -1.19 -10.51
CA TYR A 28 4.89 -0.56 -9.39
C TYR A 28 3.37 -0.78 -9.47
N ALA A 29 2.76 -0.54 -10.63
CA ALA A 29 1.33 -0.79 -10.83
C ALA A 29 0.96 -2.28 -10.67
N GLU A 30 1.81 -3.20 -11.14
CA GLU A 30 1.64 -4.64 -10.98
C GLU A 30 1.74 -5.08 -9.51
N THR A 31 2.72 -4.56 -8.77
CA THR A 31 2.89 -4.88 -7.34
C THR A 31 1.76 -4.28 -6.49
N GLN A 32 1.21 -3.12 -6.84
CA GLN A 32 0.04 -2.55 -6.17
C GLN A 32 -1.20 -3.45 -6.37
N ARG A 33 -1.45 -3.91 -7.60
CA ARG A 33 -2.53 -4.86 -7.89
C ARG A 33 -2.37 -6.16 -7.12
N LEU A 34 -1.15 -6.69 -7.08
CA LEU A 34 -0.83 -7.89 -6.31
C LEU A 34 -1.13 -7.70 -4.82
N ALA A 35 -0.67 -6.60 -4.22
CA ALA A 35 -0.93 -6.28 -2.81
C ALA A 35 -2.43 -6.13 -2.51
N ALA A 36 -3.18 -5.48 -3.41
CA ALA A 36 -4.63 -5.36 -3.30
C ALA A 36 -5.31 -6.74 -3.39
N SER A 37 -4.87 -7.62 -4.30
CA SER A 37 -5.40 -8.98 -4.44
C SER A 37 -5.19 -9.81 -3.18
N TYR A 38 -4.03 -9.71 -2.53
CA TYR A 38 -3.77 -10.36 -1.23
C TYR A 38 -4.67 -9.83 -0.11
N THR A 39 -5.03 -8.54 -0.15
CA THR A 39 -5.92 -7.93 0.87
C THR A 39 -7.38 -8.34 0.66
N LEU A 40 -7.83 -8.40 -0.61
CA LEU A 40 -9.20 -8.74 -0.95
C LEU A 40 -9.49 -10.24 -0.92
N GLN A 41 -8.49 -11.08 -1.21
CA GLN A 41 -8.61 -12.51 -1.36
C GLN A 41 -7.65 -13.25 -0.41
N ASN A 42 -8.09 -13.49 0.82
CA ASN A 42 -7.30 -14.23 1.81
C ASN A 42 -6.91 -15.65 1.34
N ASP A 43 -7.66 -16.23 0.40
CA ASP A 43 -7.37 -17.56 -0.14
C ASP A 43 -6.19 -17.56 -1.12
N LEU A 44 -5.82 -16.40 -1.69
CA LEU A 44 -4.63 -16.28 -2.54
C LEU A 44 -3.35 -16.64 -1.78
N ALA A 45 -3.21 -16.15 -0.55
CA ALA A 45 -2.06 -16.50 0.30
C ALA A 45 -1.99 -18.00 0.58
N LYS A 46 -3.12 -18.60 0.96
CA LYS A 46 -3.22 -20.05 1.21
C LYS A 46 -2.90 -20.88 -0.03
N ALA A 47 -3.37 -20.45 -1.20
CA ALA A 47 -3.10 -21.14 -2.46
C ALA A 47 -1.61 -21.10 -2.83
N VAL A 48 -0.96 -19.95 -2.68
CA VAL A 48 0.47 -19.79 -2.96
C VAL A 48 1.34 -20.58 -1.97
N GLU A 49 0.95 -20.68 -0.72
CA GLU A 49 1.64 -21.46 0.32
C GLU A 49 1.34 -22.97 0.25
N ASN A 50 0.34 -23.39 -0.51
CA ASN A 50 -0.04 -24.78 -0.60
C ASN A 50 1.05 -25.64 -1.25
N PRO A 51 1.62 -26.65 -0.57
CA PRO A 51 2.67 -27.49 -1.13
C PRO A 51 2.17 -28.45 -2.21
N PHE A 52 0.87 -28.69 -2.32
CA PHE A 52 0.28 -29.57 -3.32
C PHE A 52 0.05 -28.91 -4.68
N LEU A 53 0.10 -27.58 -4.76
CA LEU A 53 0.01 -26.87 -6.03
C LEU A 53 1.36 -26.84 -6.74
N SER A 54 1.35 -27.07 -8.05
CA SER A 54 2.57 -26.98 -8.84
C SER A 54 3.11 -25.54 -8.88
N VAL A 55 4.41 -25.37 -9.02
CA VAL A 55 5.03 -24.04 -9.14
C VAL A 55 4.48 -23.28 -10.34
N ALA A 56 4.16 -23.97 -11.44
CA ALA A 56 3.58 -23.35 -12.62
C ALA A 56 2.17 -22.79 -12.35
N ASP A 57 1.33 -23.52 -11.59
CA ASP A 57 -0.01 -23.06 -11.23
C ASP A 57 0.05 -21.84 -10.30
N LYS A 58 0.95 -21.88 -9.32
CA LYS A 58 1.21 -20.74 -8.43
C LYS A 58 1.68 -19.50 -9.19
N GLU A 59 2.59 -19.68 -10.15
CA GLU A 59 3.08 -18.60 -11.01
C GLU A 59 1.94 -17.99 -11.83
N ASN A 60 1.14 -18.82 -12.49
CA ASN A 60 -0.01 -18.37 -13.27
C ASN A 60 -1.01 -17.61 -12.41
N LEU A 61 -1.24 -18.05 -11.19
CA LEU A 61 -2.16 -17.41 -10.25
C LEU A 61 -1.65 -16.03 -9.82
N LEU A 62 -0.36 -15.88 -9.56
CA LEU A 62 0.25 -14.60 -9.22
C LEU A 62 0.31 -13.65 -10.42
N LEU A 63 0.57 -14.17 -11.63
CA LEU A 63 0.52 -13.38 -12.86
C LEU A 63 -0.88 -12.84 -13.11
N ALA A 64 -1.91 -13.66 -12.93
CA ALA A 64 -3.29 -13.24 -13.05
C ALA A 64 -3.66 -12.18 -11.98
N ALA A 65 -3.23 -12.38 -10.73
CA ALA A 65 -3.51 -11.46 -9.63
C ALA A 65 -2.80 -10.10 -9.78
N SER A 66 -1.60 -10.08 -10.35
CA SER A 66 -0.81 -8.86 -10.60
C SER A 66 -1.13 -8.21 -11.95
N GLY A 67 -1.66 -8.98 -12.91
CA GLY A 67 -1.77 -8.57 -14.31
C GLY A 67 -0.42 -8.42 -15.01
N ALA A 68 0.61 -9.08 -14.51
CA ALA A 68 1.96 -9.04 -15.07
C ALA A 68 2.12 -10.02 -16.23
N ALA A 69 3.02 -9.68 -17.17
CA ALA A 69 3.39 -10.60 -18.24
C ALA A 69 4.40 -11.65 -17.72
N PRO A 70 4.31 -12.93 -18.16
CA PRO A 70 5.23 -13.99 -17.75
C PRO A 70 6.71 -13.70 -18.06
N THR A 71 6.96 -12.94 -19.12
CA THR A 71 8.30 -12.52 -19.58
C THR A 71 8.75 -11.20 -18.96
N GLY A 72 7.86 -10.48 -18.27
CA GLY A 72 8.12 -9.21 -17.61
C GLY A 72 9.06 -9.31 -16.40
N CYS A 73 9.42 -8.19 -15.84
CA CYS A 73 10.29 -8.13 -14.66
C CYS A 73 9.69 -8.87 -13.48
N LEU A 74 8.39 -8.70 -13.23
CA LEU A 74 7.70 -9.34 -12.13
C LEU A 74 7.56 -10.85 -12.34
N GLY A 75 7.31 -11.32 -13.57
CA GLY A 75 7.26 -12.76 -13.87
C GLY A 75 8.61 -13.45 -13.62
N LYS A 76 9.72 -12.83 -14.03
CA LYS A 76 11.07 -13.33 -13.72
C LYS A 76 11.35 -13.33 -12.22
N PHE A 77 10.86 -12.31 -11.53
CA PHE A 77 10.98 -12.21 -10.08
C PHE A 77 10.23 -13.34 -9.35
N PHE A 78 9.02 -13.70 -9.78
CA PHE A 78 8.29 -14.82 -9.20
C PHE A 78 9.06 -16.13 -9.33
N LYS A 79 9.64 -16.42 -10.50
CA LYS A 79 10.50 -17.61 -10.70
C LYS A 79 11.68 -17.64 -9.73
N LEU A 80 12.32 -16.49 -9.51
CA LEU A 80 13.40 -16.38 -8.52
C LEU A 80 12.91 -16.67 -7.11
N VAL A 81 11.76 -16.13 -6.71
CA VAL A 81 11.20 -16.31 -5.37
C VAL A 81 10.83 -17.76 -5.12
N PHE A 82 10.17 -18.42 -6.09
CA PHE A 82 9.84 -19.85 -6.02
C PHE A 82 11.08 -20.75 -5.97
N SER A 83 12.11 -20.45 -6.77
CA SER A 83 13.37 -21.22 -6.73
C SER A 83 14.08 -21.16 -5.37
N ARG A 84 13.74 -20.17 -4.55
CA ARG A 84 14.31 -19.97 -3.21
C ARG A 84 13.35 -20.37 -2.07
N GLY A 85 12.15 -20.87 -2.41
CA GLY A 85 11.14 -21.28 -1.42
C GLY A 85 10.71 -20.14 -0.49
N ARG A 86 10.50 -18.93 -1.03
CA ARG A 86 10.17 -17.72 -0.24
C ARG A 86 8.86 -17.09 -0.64
N GLU A 87 7.95 -17.88 -1.17
CA GLU A 87 6.63 -17.46 -1.63
C GLU A 87 5.76 -16.82 -0.54
N SER A 88 5.89 -17.26 0.71
CA SER A 88 5.17 -16.67 1.84
C SER A 88 5.53 -15.21 2.12
N MET A 89 6.71 -14.76 1.64
CA MET A 89 7.16 -13.39 1.81
C MET A 89 6.76 -12.46 0.66
N LEU A 90 6.11 -12.96 -0.39
CA LEU A 90 5.70 -12.17 -1.55
C LEU A 90 4.85 -10.94 -1.20
N PRO A 91 3.84 -11.00 -0.30
CA PRO A 91 3.09 -9.82 0.08
C PRO A 91 3.98 -8.73 0.69
N SER A 92 4.90 -9.12 1.57
CA SER A 92 5.84 -8.19 2.19
C SER A 92 6.85 -7.61 1.20
N MET A 93 7.28 -8.40 0.20
CA MET A 93 8.15 -7.93 -0.89
C MET A 93 7.44 -6.91 -1.78
N ALA A 94 6.17 -7.14 -2.12
CA ALA A 94 5.36 -6.21 -2.91
C ALA A 94 5.16 -4.87 -2.19
N LEU A 95 4.85 -4.90 -0.89
CA LEU A 95 4.73 -3.70 -0.07
C LEU A 95 6.06 -2.93 0.04
N ALA A 96 7.18 -3.66 0.23
CA ALA A 96 8.51 -3.06 0.30
C ALA A 96 8.91 -2.40 -1.03
N TYR A 97 8.61 -3.04 -2.17
CA TYR A 97 8.83 -2.44 -3.50
C TYR A 97 8.03 -1.15 -3.66
N GLY A 98 6.75 -1.18 -3.34
CA GLY A 98 5.88 0.00 -3.41
C GLY A 98 6.41 1.16 -2.57
N LYS A 99 6.93 0.88 -1.36
CA LYS A 99 7.55 1.89 -0.51
C LYS A 99 8.81 2.48 -1.15
N MET A 100 9.73 1.63 -1.65
CA MET A 100 10.97 2.08 -2.30
C MET A 100 10.70 2.92 -3.55
N TYR A 101 9.74 2.49 -4.39
CA TYR A 101 9.36 3.23 -5.59
C TYR A 101 8.83 4.63 -5.25
N ARG A 102 7.96 4.75 -4.24
CA ARG A 102 7.42 6.04 -3.79
C ARG A 102 8.51 6.96 -3.24
N GLU A 103 9.41 6.42 -2.42
CA GLU A 103 10.53 7.18 -1.86
C GLU A 103 11.44 7.71 -2.98
N ALA A 104 11.79 6.88 -3.97
CA ALA A 104 12.64 7.26 -5.09
C ALA A 104 11.99 8.31 -6.02
N ASN A 105 10.67 8.27 -6.17
CA ASN A 105 9.93 9.18 -7.06
C ASN A 105 9.27 10.35 -6.33
N ASN A 106 9.56 10.57 -5.05
CA ASN A 106 8.96 11.62 -4.22
C ASN A 106 7.43 11.57 -4.22
N ILE A 107 6.85 10.37 -4.12
CA ILE A 107 5.41 10.15 -4.06
C ILE A 107 5.02 10.00 -2.59
N ALA A 108 4.07 10.81 -2.11
CA ALA A 108 3.50 10.69 -0.78
C ALA A 108 2.12 10.03 -0.85
N GLN A 109 1.90 9.00 -0.02
CA GLN A 109 0.57 8.41 0.14
C GLN A 109 -0.26 9.26 1.10
N VAL A 110 -1.45 9.64 0.63
CA VAL A 110 -2.43 10.41 1.41
C VAL A 110 -3.70 9.58 1.55
N ALA A 111 -3.94 9.08 2.75
CA ALA A 111 -5.20 8.41 3.07
C ALA A 111 -6.13 9.41 3.74
N ILE A 112 -7.27 9.68 3.10
CA ILE A 112 -8.34 10.54 3.61
C ILE A 112 -9.47 9.63 4.08
N THR A 113 -9.79 9.68 5.38
CA THR A 113 -10.92 8.94 5.93
C THR A 113 -11.97 9.94 6.41
N THR A 114 -13.21 9.75 6.01
CA THR A 114 -14.34 10.65 6.33
C THR A 114 -15.44 9.89 7.06
N ALA A 115 -16.19 10.56 7.90
CA ALA A 115 -17.31 9.94 8.65
C ALA A 115 -18.47 9.52 7.73
N SER A 116 -18.65 10.23 6.62
CA SER A 116 -19.66 9.95 5.59
C SER A 116 -19.13 10.32 4.22
N PRO A 117 -19.70 9.81 3.13
CA PRO A 117 -19.31 10.21 1.78
C PRO A 117 -19.44 11.72 1.62
N LEU A 118 -18.34 12.39 1.24
CA LEU A 118 -18.32 13.85 1.03
C LEU A 118 -18.65 14.19 -0.43
N PRO A 119 -19.29 15.37 -0.65
CA PRO A 119 -19.44 15.94 -1.98
C PRO A 119 -18.05 16.15 -2.62
N LYS A 120 -17.99 16.02 -3.96
CA LYS A 120 -16.73 16.18 -4.73
C LYS A 120 -16.02 17.51 -4.46
N GLU A 121 -16.78 18.58 -4.28
CA GLU A 121 -16.24 19.92 -3.99
C GLU A 121 -15.56 20.00 -2.61
N ALA A 122 -16.11 19.36 -1.59
CA ALA A 122 -15.51 19.32 -0.26
C ALA A 122 -14.23 18.46 -0.27
N MET A 123 -14.27 17.32 -0.96
CA MET A 123 -13.09 16.48 -1.13
C MET A 123 -11.98 17.21 -1.89
N ALA A 124 -12.31 17.98 -2.94
CA ALA A 124 -11.34 18.79 -3.68
C ALA A 124 -10.64 19.81 -2.77
N LYS A 125 -11.36 20.53 -1.92
CA LYS A 125 -10.76 21.48 -0.97
C LYS A 125 -9.78 20.80 0.01
N ILE A 126 -10.09 19.60 0.48
CA ILE A 126 -9.17 18.84 1.35
C ILE A 126 -7.91 18.48 0.57
N LYS A 127 -8.05 17.98 -0.66
CA LYS A 127 -6.92 17.62 -1.53
C LYS A 127 -6.05 18.84 -1.84
N ASP A 128 -6.63 19.98 -2.15
CA ASP A 128 -5.91 21.23 -2.43
C ASP A 128 -5.11 21.72 -1.20
N SER A 129 -5.71 21.61 -0.01
CA SER A 129 -5.02 21.96 1.23
C SER A 129 -3.84 21.04 1.51
N VAL A 130 -4.01 19.74 1.29
CA VAL A 130 -2.92 18.75 1.43
C VAL A 130 -1.84 18.98 0.40
N GLN A 131 -2.21 19.25 -0.87
CA GLN A 131 -1.29 19.56 -1.94
C GLN A 131 -0.43 20.79 -1.63
N SER A 132 -1.05 21.83 -1.08
CA SER A 132 -0.34 23.06 -0.68
C SER A 132 0.66 22.80 0.46
N TYR A 133 0.31 21.93 1.41
CA TYR A 133 1.18 21.56 2.51
C TYR A 133 2.36 20.68 2.07
N LEU A 134 2.16 19.83 1.05
CA LEU A 134 3.15 18.88 0.53
C LEU A 134 3.70 19.34 -0.82
N SER A 135 3.88 20.64 -1.01
CA SER A 135 4.42 21.20 -2.23
C SER A 135 5.73 20.51 -2.66
N GLY A 136 5.78 20.06 -3.93
CA GLY A 136 6.94 19.37 -4.51
C GLY A 136 6.89 17.83 -4.47
N LYS A 137 5.85 17.20 -3.89
CA LYS A 137 5.63 15.76 -3.96
C LYS A 137 4.46 15.43 -4.89
N LYS A 138 4.56 14.29 -5.58
CA LYS A 138 3.38 13.66 -6.21
C LYS A 138 2.52 13.02 -5.13
N LEU A 139 1.20 13.20 -5.19
CA LEU A 139 0.29 12.66 -4.17
C LEU A 139 -0.55 11.53 -4.74
N GLU A 140 -0.54 10.40 -4.04
CA GLU A 140 -1.46 9.29 -4.28
C GLU A 140 -2.53 9.29 -3.20
N TYR A 141 -3.79 9.49 -3.60
CA TYR A 141 -4.91 9.57 -2.67
C TYR A 141 -5.62 8.23 -2.54
N THR A 142 -5.89 7.85 -1.29
CA THR A 142 -6.79 6.75 -0.94
C THR A 142 -7.92 7.32 -0.10
N GLU A 143 -9.16 7.02 -0.49
CA GLU A 143 -10.36 7.49 0.19
C GLU A 143 -11.04 6.33 0.92
N ALA A 144 -11.43 6.55 2.16
CA ALA A 144 -12.17 5.58 2.96
C ALA A 144 -13.30 6.29 3.73
N VAL A 145 -14.34 5.54 4.09
CA VAL A 145 -15.43 6.03 4.93
C VAL A 145 -15.45 5.21 6.21
N ASP A 146 -15.42 5.91 7.36
CA ASP A 146 -15.47 5.29 8.68
C ASP A 146 -16.44 6.07 9.58
N ALA A 147 -17.61 5.50 9.79
CA ALA A 147 -18.67 6.08 10.62
C ALA A 147 -18.26 6.25 12.10
N SER A 148 -17.22 5.56 12.57
CA SER A 148 -16.73 5.67 13.96
C SER A 148 -16.15 7.06 14.28
N LEU A 149 -15.83 7.86 13.27
CA LEU A 149 -15.37 9.24 13.40
C LEU A 149 -16.49 10.18 13.89
N ILE A 150 -17.77 9.73 13.81
CA ILE A 150 -18.99 10.50 14.17
C ILE A 150 -19.20 11.71 13.23
N GLY A 151 -18.12 12.39 12.83
CA GLY A 151 -18.10 13.54 11.92
C GLY A 151 -16.68 14.02 11.66
N GLY A 152 -16.52 14.90 10.67
CA GLY A 152 -15.21 15.39 10.25
C GLY A 152 -14.43 14.39 9.40
N PHE A 153 -13.11 14.51 9.42
CA PHE A 153 -12.21 13.67 8.60
C PHE A 153 -10.84 13.49 9.26
N THR A 154 -10.13 12.48 8.83
CA THR A 154 -8.71 12.30 9.14
C THR A 154 -7.91 12.27 7.84
N VAL A 155 -6.71 12.84 7.87
CA VAL A 155 -5.75 12.79 6.77
C VAL A 155 -4.46 12.18 7.28
N LYS A 156 -4.11 11.03 6.75
CA LYS A 156 -2.83 10.38 7.05
C LYS A 156 -1.90 10.54 5.86
N VAL A 157 -0.74 11.13 6.09
CA VAL A 157 0.32 11.32 5.09
C VAL A 157 1.55 10.55 5.57
N ASP A 158 1.90 9.48 4.88
CA ASP A 158 2.96 8.56 5.30
C ASP A 158 2.77 8.12 6.77
N SER A 159 3.59 8.65 7.69
CA SER A 159 3.52 8.39 9.14
C SER A 159 2.87 9.50 9.97
N LYS A 160 2.48 10.62 9.34
CA LYS A 160 1.83 11.76 10.03
C LYS A 160 0.31 11.64 9.91
N LEU A 161 -0.39 11.85 11.01
CA LEU A 161 -1.85 11.85 11.07
C LEU A 161 -2.35 13.22 11.49
N LEU A 162 -3.18 13.83 10.66
CA LEU A 162 -4.03 14.97 11.01
C LEU A 162 -5.42 14.41 11.32
N ASP A 163 -5.85 14.56 12.55
CA ASP A 163 -7.16 14.08 13.01
C ASP A 163 -8.05 15.29 13.35
N ALA A 164 -8.99 15.58 12.45
CA ALA A 164 -10.04 16.60 12.56
C ALA A 164 -11.42 15.94 12.74
N SER A 165 -11.48 14.78 13.40
CA SER A 165 -12.73 14.09 13.71
C SER A 165 -13.40 14.64 14.95
N ILE A 166 -14.74 14.64 14.96
CA ILE A 166 -15.54 14.99 16.13
C ILE A 166 -15.28 14.00 17.28
N SER A 167 -15.06 12.74 16.98
CA SER A 167 -14.70 11.71 17.96
C SER A 167 -13.45 12.08 18.77
N ASN A 168 -12.41 12.58 18.10
CA ASN A 168 -11.18 13.03 18.76
C ASN A 168 -11.40 14.31 19.59
N GLU A 169 -12.21 15.26 19.09
CA GLU A 169 -12.55 16.48 19.81
C GLU A 169 -13.31 16.17 21.12
N LEU A 170 -14.31 15.30 21.06
CA LEU A 170 -15.04 14.84 22.24
C LEU A 170 -14.12 14.12 23.24
N ARG A 171 -13.20 13.29 22.75
CA ARG A 171 -12.19 12.63 23.60
C ARG A 171 -11.30 13.65 24.31
N LYS A 172 -10.82 14.66 23.60
CA LYS A 172 -10.00 15.74 24.19
C LYS A 172 -10.78 16.53 25.25
N LEU A 173 -12.05 16.88 24.99
CA LEU A 173 -12.91 17.55 25.94
C LEU A 173 -13.14 16.71 27.19
N ARG A 174 -13.45 15.42 27.03
CA ARG A 174 -13.59 14.49 28.16
C ARG A 174 -12.33 14.44 29.03
N LEU A 175 -11.17 14.35 28.43
CA LEU A 175 -9.90 14.34 29.17
C LEU A 175 -9.67 15.65 29.93
N LYS A 176 -9.97 16.82 29.32
CA LYS A 176 -9.89 18.13 29.99
C LYS A 176 -10.81 18.23 31.19
N LEU A 177 -12.04 17.72 31.07
CA LEU A 177 -13.00 17.74 32.18
C LEU A 177 -12.59 16.83 33.34
N LEU A 178 -11.93 15.70 33.05
CA LEU A 178 -11.42 14.77 34.06
C LEU A 178 -10.13 15.28 34.73
N SER A 179 -9.31 16.04 34.01
CA SER A 179 -8.04 16.58 34.54
C SER A 179 -8.19 17.86 35.36
N ASN A 180 -9.35 18.53 35.28
CA ASN A 180 -9.66 19.71 36.05
C ASN A 180 -10.36 19.39 37.40
N LYS A 181 -10.28 18.17 37.86
CA LYS A 181 -10.64 17.71 39.18
C LYS A 181 -9.38 17.47 40.02
#